data_2633ad4d52029250acdd2ff9784ef64a
#
_entry.id   2633ad4d52029250acdd2ff9784ef64a
#
_cell.length_a   1.000
_cell.length_b   1.000
_cell.length_c   1.000
_cell.angle_alpha   90.00
_cell.angle_beta   90.00
_cell.angle_gamma   90.00
#
_symmetry.space_group_name_H-M   'P 1'
#
loop_
_entity.id
_entity.type
_entity.pdbx_description
1 polymer ?
#
loop_
_entity_poly.entity_id
_entity_poly.type
_entity_poly.pdbx_seq_one_letter_code
_entity_poly.pdbx_strand_id
1 'polypeptide(L)'
;MTIKQLYVFNGLYLMLLVVVAILTRATARRISGALAGGLAVGVAGLGIIALGEKARWWHQAITWEQYFVALLVVDFALCAFVFLLTWRIARRFGARGLILTMIVVAVIGPPRDYWYMAHFPEWGTYTWGAETVLAISAAYVLLGIVGHGVMRLAAGPAREDRLARWPWEAWSS
;
A
#
# COMPACT_ATOMS: atom_id res chain seq x y z
N MET A 1 14.26 14.08 -5.92
CA MET A 1 14.83 12.86 -5.28
C MET A 1 15.89 12.27 -6.19
N THR A 2 17.05 11.91 -5.65
CA THR A 2 18.09 11.22 -6.44
C THR A 2 17.78 9.74 -6.59
N ILE A 3 18.31 9.10 -7.63
CA ILE A 3 18.17 7.66 -7.85
C ILE A 3 18.69 6.83 -6.68
N LYS A 4 19.73 7.33 -5.99
CA LYS A 4 20.29 6.71 -4.77
C LYS A 4 19.28 6.70 -3.61
N GLN A 5 18.58 7.82 -3.39
CA GLN A 5 17.54 7.90 -2.38
C GLN A 5 16.38 6.94 -2.69
N LEU A 6 16.00 6.82 -3.96
CA LEU A 6 14.95 5.89 -4.38
C LEU A 6 15.33 4.42 -4.11
N TYR A 7 16.58 4.02 -4.37
CA TYR A 7 17.06 2.68 -4.01
C TYR A 7 17.09 2.45 -2.50
N VAL A 8 17.40 3.46 -1.70
CA VAL A 8 17.34 3.36 -0.24
C VAL A 8 15.91 3.14 0.22
N PHE A 9 14.94 3.89 -0.32
CA PHE A 9 13.51 3.66 -0.03
C PHE A 9 13.05 2.28 -0.47
N ASN A 10 13.45 1.80 -1.64
CA ASN A 10 13.16 0.44 -2.10
C ASN A 10 13.66 -0.61 -1.10
N GLY A 11 14.91 -0.50 -0.67
CA GLY A 11 15.50 -1.39 0.33
C GLY A 11 14.73 -1.35 1.66
N LEU A 12 14.36 -0.17 2.13
CA LEU A 12 13.60 0.03 3.35
C LEU A 12 12.22 -0.64 3.29
N TYR A 13 11.47 -0.43 2.21
CA TYR A 13 10.12 -1.02 2.07
C TYR A 13 10.17 -2.53 1.87
N LEU A 14 11.18 -3.06 1.16
CA LEU A 14 11.38 -4.50 1.07
C LEU A 14 11.74 -5.10 2.44
N MET A 15 12.58 -4.43 3.22
CA MET A 15 12.89 -4.85 4.58
C MET A 15 11.64 -4.81 5.46
N LEU A 16 10.82 -3.76 5.38
CA LEU A 16 9.55 -3.67 6.11
C LEU A 16 8.59 -4.79 5.71
N LEU A 17 8.51 -5.12 4.42
CA LEU A 17 7.68 -6.24 3.94
C LEU A 17 8.12 -7.56 4.61
N VAL A 18 9.43 -7.83 4.66
CA VAL A 18 9.97 -9.04 5.32
C VAL A 18 9.66 -9.03 6.81
N VAL A 19 9.92 -7.92 7.50
CA VAL A 19 9.64 -7.78 8.94
C VAL A 19 8.15 -7.99 9.22
N VAL A 20 7.27 -7.36 8.45
CA VAL A 20 5.82 -7.50 8.64
C VAL A 20 5.36 -8.92 8.30
N ALA A 21 5.91 -9.57 7.28
CA ALA A 21 5.60 -10.97 6.96
C ALA A 21 5.95 -11.91 8.14
N ILE A 22 7.10 -11.70 8.78
CA ILE A 22 7.52 -12.46 9.97
C ILE A 22 6.59 -12.15 11.16
N LEU A 23 6.39 -10.88 11.50
CA LEU A 23 5.58 -10.47 12.65
C LEU A 23 4.11 -10.89 12.52
N THR A 24 3.56 -10.86 11.31
CA THR A 24 2.20 -11.32 11.04
C THR A 24 2.09 -12.84 10.93
N ARG A 25 3.22 -13.55 10.88
CA ARG A 25 3.28 -15.01 10.65
C ARG A 25 2.57 -15.39 9.35
N ALA A 26 2.80 -14.60 8.31
CA ALA A 26 2.17 -14.82 7.03
C ALA A 26 2.73 -16.07 6.34
N THR A 27 1.84 -16.92 5.82
CA THR A 27 2.23 -18.05 4.99
C THR A 27 2.69 -17.56 3.60
N ALA A 28 3.45 -18.38 2.86
CA ALA A 28 3.85 -18.08 1.49
C ALA A 28 2.63 -17.73 0.61
N ARG A 29 1.54 -18.48 0.76
CA ARG A 29 0.26 -18.21 0.06
C ARG A 29 -0.28 -16.81 0.39
N ARG A 30 -0.17 -16.38 1.65
CA ARG A 30 -0.64 -15.05 2.07
C ARG A 30 0.28 -13.95 1.56
N ILE A 31 1.59 -14.17 1.56
CA ILE A 31 2.57 -13.25 0.99
C ILE A 31 2.31 -13.07 -0.52
N SER A 32 2.14 -14.16 -1.27
CA SER A 32 1.84 -14.07 -2.72
C SER A 32 0.50 -13.36 -2.97
N GLY A 33 -0.51 -13.59 -2.14
CA GLY A 33 -1.76 -12.85 -2.21
C GLY A 33 -1.60 -11.36 -1.93
N ALA A 34 -0.78 -10.98 -0.94
CA ALA A 34 -0.48 -9.57 -0.64
C ALA A 34 0.29 -8.90 -1.78
N LEU A 35 1.22 -9.62 -2.40
CA LEU A 35 1.93 -9.16 -3.60
C LEU A 35 0.97 -8.96 -4.79
N ALA A 36 0.04 -9.89 -5.02
CA ALA A 36 -0.99 -9.73 -6.04
C ALA A 36 -1.90 -8.51 -5.76
N GLY A 37 -2.27 -8.30 -4.49
CA GLY A 37 -3.00 -7.11 -4.06
C GLY A 37 -2.21 -5.81 -4.31
N GLY A 38 -0.92 -5.81 -4.01
CA GLY A 38 -0.02 -4.68 -4.29
C GLY A 38 0.07 -4.36 -5.78
N LEU A 39 0.20 -5.38 -6.63
CA LEU A 39 0.20 -5.20 -8.08
C LEU A 39 -1.11 -4.60 -8.59
N ALA A 40 -2.24 -5.12 -8.11
CA ALA A 40 -3.55 -4.60 -8.49
C ALA A 40 -3.73 -3.12 -8.08
N VAL A 41 -3.22 -2.74 -6.91
CA VAL A 41 -3.20 -1.35 -6.45
C VAL A 41 -2.29 -0.48 -7.30
N GLY A 42 -1.11 -0.96 -7.67
CA GLY A 42 -0.22 -0.24 -8.59
C GLY A 42 -0.92 0.09 -9.91
N VAL A 43 -1.58 -0.90 -10.52
CA VAL A 43 -2.34 -0.68 -11.77
C VAL A 43 -3.52 0.27 -11.57
N ALA A 44 -4.33 0.07 -10.52
CA ALA A 44 -5.45 0.96 -10.22
C ALA A 44 -4.99 2.38 -9.86
N GLY A 45 -3.85 2.50 -9.17
CA GLY A 45 -3.23 3.76 -8.81
C GLY A 45 -2.86 4.61 -10.02
N LEU A 46 -2.33 4.00 -11.09
CA LEU A 46 -2.06 4.71 -12.35
C LEU A 46 -3.33 5.37 -12.93
N GLY A 47 -4.45 4.63 -12.89
CA GLY A 47 -5.74 5.16 -13.32
C GLY A 47 -6.22 6.33 -12.45
N ILE A 48 -6.03 6.23 -11.13
CA ILE A 48 -6.39 7.29 -10.18
C ILE A 48 -5.50 8.52 -10.40
N ILE A 49 -4.19 8.33 -10.62
CA ILE A 49 -3.27 9.43 -10.92
C ILE A 49 -3.72 10.17 -12.18
N ALA A 50 -3.97 9.45 -13.28
CA ALA A 50 -4.43 10.04 -14.53
C ALA A 50 -5.78 10.77 -14.39
N LEU A 51 -6.70 10.21 -13.59
CA LEU A 51 -7.99 10.87 -13.31
C LEU A 51 -7.80 12.18 -12.55
N GLY A 52 -6.98 12.19 -11.52
CA GLY A 52 -6.74 13.36 -10.70
C GLY A 52 -5.97 14.47 -11.44
N GLU A 53 -5.05 14.10 -12.35
CA GLU A 53 -4.41 15.06 -13.25
C GLU A 53 -5.43 15.70 -14.19
N LYS A 54 -6.31 14.90 -14.78
CA LYS A 54 -7.41 15.41 -15.64
C LYS A 54 -8.36 16.32 -14.87
N ALA A 55 -8.66 16.00 -13.62
CA ALA A 55 -9.50 16.78 -12.73
C ALA A 55 -8.77 17.98 -12.11
N ARG A 56 -7.46 18.12 -12.31
CA ARG A 56 -6.60 19.16 -11.74
C ARG A 56 -6.55 19.15 -10.21
N TRP A 57 -6.73 17.98 -9.60
CA TRP A 57 -6.58 17.78 -8.15
C TRP A 57 -5.11 17.68 -7.74
N TRP A 58 -4.29 17.08 -8.62
CA TRP A 58 -2.84 16.96 -8.44
C TRP A 58 -2.13 16.91 -9.78
N HIS A 59 -0.82 17.11 -9.72
CA HIS A 59 0.10 16.86 -10.80
C HIS A 59 1.28 16.03 -10.26
N GLN A 60 1.61 14.92 -10.91
CA GLN A 60 2.72 14.07 -10.52
C GLN A 60 3.80 14.06 -11.60
N ALA A 61 4.90 14.76 -11.33
CA ALA A 61 6.00 14.97 -12.27
C ALA A 61 6.77 13.69 -12.64
N ILE A 62 6.76 12.68 -11.74
CA ILE A 62 7.64 11.50 -11.85
C ILE A 62 6.98 10.29 -12.49
N THR A 63 5.70 10.32 -12.83
CA THR A 63 4.91 9.15 -13.23
C THR A 63 5.40 8.48 -14.52
N TRP A 64 6.06 9.22 -15.40
CA TRP A 64 6.42 8.76 -16.74
C TRP A 64 7.90 8.91 -17.07
N GLU A 65 8.75 9.14 -16.06
CA GLU A 65 10.18 9.31 -16.23
C GLU A 65 10.97 8.01 -15.98
N GLN A 66 12.30 8.10 -16.14
CA GLN A 66 13.25 6.98 -15.98
C GLN A 66 13.19 6.27 -14.62
N TYR A 67 12.56 6.87 -13.63
CA TYR A 67 12.42 6.32 -12.27
C TYR A 67 11.11 5.54 -12.06
N PHE A 68 10.25 5.48 -13.06
CA PHE A 68 8.93 4.85 -12.97
C PHE A 68 8.96 3.43 -12.42
N VAL A 69 9.87 2.59 -12.91
CA VAL A 69 10.00 1.20 -12.46
C VAL A 69 10.39 1.12 -10.98
N ALA A 70 11.30 2.00 -10.54
CA ALA A 70 11.74 2.00 -9.16
C ALA A 70 10.61 2.49 -8.21
N LEU A 71 9.80 3.44 -8.65
CA LEU A 71 8.59 3.87 -7.91
C LEU A 71 7.54 2.76 -7.83
N LEU A 72 7.30 2.05 -8.94
CA LEU A 72 6.41 0.89 -8.94
C LEU A 72 6.85 -0.17 -7.93
N VAL A 73 8.15 -0.44 -7.80
CA VAL A 73 8.65 -1.40 -6.82
C VAL A 73 8.42 -0.90 -5.38
N VAL A 74 8.61 0.41 -5.12
CA VAL A 74 8.28 1.01 -3.81
C VAL A 74 6.81 0.83 -3.49
N ASP A 75 5.93 1.22 -4.40
CA ASP A 75 4.49 1.14 -4.18
C ASP A 75 4.03 -0.31 -4.01
N PHE A 76 4.57 -1.21 -4.81
CA PHE A 76 4.29 -2.62 -4.72
C PHE A 76 4.69 -3.23 -3.36
N ALA A 77 5.90 -2.94 -2.88
CA ALA A 77 6.38 -3.43 -1.59
C ALA A 77 5.63 -2.77 -0.42
N LEU A 78 5.39 -1.46 -0.51
CA LEU A 78 4.60 -0.69 0.45
C LEU A 78 3.18 -1.25 0.56
N CYS A 79 2.49 -1.43 -0.56
CA CYS A 79 1.14 -1.95 -0.57
C CYS A 79 1.08 -3.39 -0.06
N ALA A 80 2.04 -4.24 -0.44
CA ALA A 80 2.07 -5.62 0.00
C ALA A 80 2.19 -5.75 1.52
N PHE A 81 3.07 -4.99 2.19
CA PHE A 81 3.14 -5.05 3.65
C PHE A 81 1.89 -4.47 4.32
N VAL A 82 1.29 -3.41 3.78
CA VAL A 82 0.02 -2.87 4.27
C VAL A 82 -1.08 -3.92 4.19
N PHE A 83 -1.15 -4.69 3.09
CA PHE A 83 -2.15 -5.76 2.96
C PHE A 83 -1.91 -6.93 3.91
N LEU A 84 -0.67 -7.25 4.26
CA LEU A 84 -0.41 -8.19 5.33
C LEU A 84 -0.93 -7.70 6.68
N LEU A 85 -0.82 -6.41 6.97
CA LEU A 85 -1.39 -5.80 8.18
C LEU A 85 -2.93 -5.82 8.15
N THR A 86 -3.55 -5.39 7.04
CA THR A 86 -5.02 -5.43 6.90
C THR A 86 -5.56 -6.85 6.99
N TRP A 87 -4.84 -7.85 6.45
CA TRP A 87 -5.18 -9.24 6.63
C TRP A 87 -5.14 -9.65 8.11
N ARG A 88 -4.10 -9.25 8.85
CA ARG A 88 -3.99 -9.57 10.27
C ARG A 88 -5.11 -8.94 11.08
N ILE A 89 -5.48 -7.70 10.75
CA ILE A 89 -6.61 -6.98 11.34
C ILE A 89 -7.93 -7.70 11.01
N ALA A 90 -8.15 -8.06 9.74
CA ALA A 90 -9.33 -8.79 9.29
C ALA A 90 -9.47 -10.13 9.98
N ARG A 91 -8.36 -10.85 10.19
CA ARG A 91 -8.32 -12.12 10.92
C ARG A 91 -8.76 -11.96 12.37
N ARG A 92 -8.32 -10.90 13.04
CA ARG A 92 -8.57 -10.67 14.47
C ARG A 92 -9.93 -10.01 14.74
N PHE A 93 -10.28 -9.01 13.95
CA PHE A 93 -11.41 -8.12 14.20
C PHE A 93 -12.52 -8.20 13.13
N GLY A 94 -12.29 -9.00 12.07
CA GLY A 94 -13.25 -9.16 10.98
C GLY A 94 -13.47 -7.87 10.18
N ALA A 95 -14.68 -7.72 9.63
CA ALA A 95 -15.07 -6.57 8.81
C ALA A 95 -14.99 -5.24 9.58
N ARG A 96 -15.30 -5.24 10.88
CA ARG A 96 -15.22 -4.02 11.71
C ARG A 96 -13.80 -3.45 11.75
N GLY A 97 -12.80 -4.32 11.90
CA GLY A 97 -11.40 -3.90 11.88
C GLY A 97 -10.99 -3.32 10.53
N LEU A 98 -11.43 -3.91 9.43
CA LEU A 98 -11.16 -3.39 8.08
C LEU A 98 -11.82 -2.02 7.85
N ILE A 99 -13.09 -1.86 8.23
CA ILE A 99 -13.80 -0.58 8.12
C ILE A 99 -13.05 0.51 8.90
N LEU A 100 -12.69 0.23 10.14
CA LEU A 100 -11.92 1.17 10.95
C LEU A 100 -10.58 1.52 10.29
N THR A 101 -9.88 0.53 9.74
CA THR A 101 -8.63 0.77 9.02
C THR A 101 -8.85 1.68 7.81
N MET A 102 -9.90 1.45 7.01
CA MET A 102 -10.23 2.30 5.86
C MET A 102 -10.54 3.74 6.29
N ILE A 103 -11.27 3.93 7.39
CA ILE A 103 -11.53 5.26 7.95
C ILE A 103 -10.22 5.94 8.35
N VAL A 104 -9.35 5.24 9.07
CA VAL A 104 -8.05 5.78 9.50
C VAL A 104 -7.20 6.19 8.30
N VAL A 105 -7.11 5.35 7.26
CA VAL A 105 -6.32 5.66 6.05
C VAL A 105 -6.93 6.83 5.29
N ALA A 106 -8.26 6.91 5.21
CA ALA A 106 -8.96 8.02 4.55
C ALA A 106 -8.70 9.36 5.24
N VAL A 107 -8.55 9.36 6.57
CA VAL A 107 -8.31 10.59 7.36
C VAL A 107 -6.83 10.97 7.36
N ILE A 108 -5.92 9.98 7.49
CA ILE A 108 -4.48 10.25 7.59
C ILE A 108 -3.84 10.44 6.21
N GLY A 109 -4.39 9.83 5.16
CA GLY A 109 -3.84 9.88 3.80
C GLY A 109 -3.62 11.31 3.30
N PRO A 110 -4.64 12.16 3.23
CA PRO A 110 -4.49 13.51 2.70
C PRO A 110 -3.42 14.35 3.43
N PRO A 111 -3.41 14.50 4.76
CA PRO A 111 -2.37 15.23 5.46
C PRO A 111 -0.97 14.69 5.18
N ARG A 112 -0.81 13.37 5.10
CA ARG A 112 0.46 12.72 4.74
C ARG A 112 0.91 13.13 3.34
N ASP A 113 0.02 13.08 2.37
CA ASP A 113 0.36 13.38 0.98
C ASP A 113 0.72 14.86 0.78
N TYR A 114 -0.05 15.76 1.39
CA TYR A 114 0.30 17.19 1.39
C TYR A 114 1.65 17.45 2.07
N TRP A 115 1.95 16.73 3.16
CA TRP A 115 3.25 16.83 3.83
C TRP A 115 4.39 16.36 2.91
N TYR A 116 4.20 15.23 2.21
CA TYR A 116 5.21 14.73 1.25
C TYR A 116 5.46 15.73 0.13
N MET A 117 4.41 16.26 -0.50
CA MET A 117 4.59 17.21 -1.60
C MET A 117 5.18 18.55 -1.15
N ALA A 118 4.95 18.95 0.10
CA ALA A 118 5.60 20.13 0.66
C ALA A 118 7.10 19.95 0.88
N HIS A 119 7.56 18.72 1.17
CA HIS A 119 8.97 18.39 1.40
C HIS A 119 9.71 17.92 0.15
N PHE A 120 8.97 17.41 -0.84
CA PHE A 120 9.51 16.90 -2.11
C PHE A 120 8.72 17.48 -3.30
N PRO A 121 8.78 18.80 -3.51
CA PRO A 121 7.99 19.48 -4.55
C PRO A 121 8.35 19.02 -5.97
N GLU A 122 9.52 18.43 -6.15
CA GLU A 122 9.94 17.83 -7.42
C GLU A 122 9.16 16.56 -7.79
N TRP A 123 8.39 15.99 -6.87
CA TRP A 123 7.55 14.82 -7.15
C TRP A 123 6.18 15.20 -7.72
N GLY A 124 5.73 16.41 -7.42
CA GLY A 124 4.46 16.90 -7.87
C GLY A 124 3.84 17.93 -6.93
N THR A 125 2.59 18.23 -7.17
CA THR A 125 1.83 19.19 -6.37
C THR A 125 0.40 18.72 -6.18
N TYR A 126 -0.21 19.11 -5.07
CA TYR A 126 -1.64 18.96 -4.81
C TYR A 126 -2.32 20.34 -4.81
N THR A 127 -3.46 20.43 -5.48
CA THR A 127 -4.31 21.62 -5.39
C THR A 127 -4.97 21.67 -4.01
N TRP A 128 -4.91 22.81 -3.35
CA TRP A 128 -5.58 23.00 -2.06
C TRP A 128 -7.09 23.10 -2.23
N GLY A 129 -7.84 22.31 -1.50
CA GLY A 129 -9.30 22.38 -1.52
C GLY A 129 -9.97 21.11 -0.98
N ALA A 130 -11.23 21.23 -0.58
CA ALA A 130 -12.01 20.11 -0.06
C ALA A 130 -12.17 18.98 -1.08
N GLU A 131 -12.31 19.32 -2.35
CA GLU A 131 -12.43 18.33 -3.45
C GLU A 131 -11.20 17.44 -3.54
N THR A 132 -10.00 18.02 -3.50
CA THR A 132 -8.74 17.28 -3.55
C THR A 132 -8.59 16.39 -2.31
N VAL A 133 -8.90 16.89 -1.12
CA VAL A 133 -8.85 16.11 0.12
C VAL A 133 -9.80 14.92 0.04
N LEU A 134 -11.03 15.13 -0.42
CA LEU A 134 -12.02 14.05 -0.58
C LEU A 134 -11.58 13.05 -1.67
N ALA A 135 -11.01 13.52 -2.79
CA ALA A 135 -10.49 12.67 -3.85
C ALA A 135 -9.34 11.78 -3.35
N ILE A 136 -8.40 12.32 -2.59
CA ILE A 136 -7.31 11.55 -1.97
C ILE A 136 -7.88 10.52 -1.00
N SER A 137 -8.80 10.93 -0.11
CA SER A 137 -9.45 10.01 0.85
C SER A 137 -10.17 8.87 0.15
N ALA A 138 -10.95 9.18 -0.90
CA ALA A 138 -11.65 8.18 -1.71
C ALA A 138 -10.68 7.25 -2.44
N ALA A 139 -9.57 7.77 -2.97
CA ALA A 139 -8.52 6.99 -3.60
C ALA A 139 -7.92 5.96 -2.62
N TYR A 140 -7.58 6.37 -1.40
CA TYR A 140 -7.06 5.46 -0.38
C TYR A 140 -8.04 4.34 -0.03
N VAL A 141 -9.32 4.67 0.15
CA VAL A 141 -10.35 3.67 0.45
C VAL A 141 -10.51 2.70 -0.73
N LEU A 142 -10.59 3.22 -1.95
CA LEU A 142 -10.75 2.40 -3.16
C LEU A 142 -9.55 1.46 -3.35
N LEU A 143 -8.33 1.98 -3.25
CA LEU A 143 -7.11 1.17 -3.36
C LEU A 143 -7.03 0.12 -2.25
N GLY A 144 -7.43 0.48 -1.02
CA GLY A 144 -7.51 -0.47 0.09
C GLY A 144 -8.51 -1.61 -0.17
N ILE A 145 -9.69 -1.29 -0.70
CA ILE A 145 -10.71 -2.29 -1.07
C ILE A 145 -10.22 -3.18 -2.21
N VAL A 146 -9.67 -2.60 -3.27
CA VAL A 146 -9.13 -3.34 -4.43
C VAL A 146 -8.01 -4.28 -3.98
N GLY A 147 -7.00 -3.79 -3.32
CA GLY A 147 -5.84 -4.59 -2.94
C GLY A 147 -6.17 -5.67 -1.92
N HIS A 148 -6.94 -5.34 -0.88
CA HIS A 148 -7.39 -6.36 0.09
C HIS A 148 -8.33 -7.39 -0.56
N GLY A 149 -9.20 -6.96 -1.47
CA GLY A 149 -10.09 -7.82 -2.24
C GLY A 149 -9.32 -8.81 -3.11
N VAL A 150 -8.34 -8.33 -3.89
CA VAL A 150 -7.48 -9.18 -4.72
C VAL A 150 -6.65 -10.14 -3.86
N MET A 151 -6.07 -9.67 -2.76
CA MET A 151 -5.37 -10.55 -1.82
C MET A 151 -6.29 -11.66 -1.30
N ARG A 152 -7.53 -11.33 -0.96
CA ARG A 152 -8.51 -12.31 -0.48
C ARG A 152 -8.90 -13.32 -1.58
N LEU A 153 -9.06 -12.88 -2.81
CA LEU A 153 -9.34 -13.77 -3.95
C LEU A 153 -8.16 -14.73 -4.20
N ALA A 154 -6.93 -14.23 -4.16
CA ALA A 154 -5.74 -15.04 -4.41
C ALA A 154 -5.39 -15.99 -3.26
N ALA A 155 -5.56 -15.56 -2.01
CA ALA A 155 -5.11 -16.31 -0.84
C ALA A 155 -6.24 -16.82 0.07
N GLY A 156 -7.50 -16.56 -0.28
CA GLY A 156 -8.67 -17.01 0.48
C GLY A 156 -9.02 -16.12 1.70
N PRO A 157 -10.09 -16.49 2.43
CA PRO A 157 -10.56 -15.72 3.59
C PRO A 157 -9.54 -15.69 4.73
N ALA A 158 -9.39 -14.54 5.39
CA ALA A 158 -8.40 -14.34 6.45
C ALA A 158 -8.58 -15.24 7.67
N ARG A 159 -9.82 -15.64 8.00
CA ARG A 159 -10.13 -16.45 9.19
C ARG A 159 -9.76 -17.92 9.02
N GLU A 160 -9.72 -18.41 7.79
CA GLU A 160 -9.43 -19.81 7.47
C GLU A 160 -7.93 -20.09 7.35
N ASP A 161 -7.11 -19.05 7.37
CA ASP A 161 -5.68 -19.17 7.20
C ASP A 161 -4.98 -19.75 8.44
N ARG A 162 -4.04 -20.67 8.20
CA ARG A 162 -3.08 -21.08 9.21
C ARG A 162 -1.97 -20.04 9.32
N LEU A 163 -1.49 -19.77 10.52
CA LEU A 163 -0.31 -18.94 10.72
C LEU A 163 0.94 -19.79 10.44
N ALA A 164 1.94 -19.20 9.80
CA ALA A 164 3.23 -19.83 9.69
C ALA A 164 3.84 -20.07 11.09
N ARG A 165 4.63 -21.12 11.23
CA ARG A 165 5.43 -21.33 12.43
C ARG A 165 6.48 -20.21 12.53
N TRP A 166 6.88 -19.87 13.74
CA TRP A 166 7.99 -18.95 13.92
C TRP A 166 9.27 -19.59 13.37
N PRO A 167 10.16 -18.82 12.72
CA PRO A 167 11.41 -19.39 12.19
C PRO A 167 12.22 -20.19 13.22
N TRP A 168 12.23 -19.74 14.46
CA TRP A 168 12.97 -20.43 15.56
C TRP A 168 12.27 -21.69 16.07
N GLU A 169 10.97 -21.90 15.87
CA GLU A 169 10.28 -23.14 16.22
C GLU A 169 10.71 -24.33 15.33
N ALA A 170 11.25 -24.05 14.15
CA ALA A 170 11.77 -25.09 13.26
C ALA A 170 13.11 -25.68 13.73
N TRP A 171 13.80 -25.02 14.67
CA TRP A 171 15.10 -25.45 15.21
C TRP A 171 14.97 -26.22 16.55
N SER A 172 13.76 -26.31 17.09
CA SER A 172 13.45 -26.95 18.36
C SER A 172 12.79 -28.33 18.22
N SER A 173 12.57 -28.78 17.00
CA SER A 173 12.03 -30.11 16.66
C SER A 173 13.11 -31.01 16.08
#